data_7d41e6ad9f43df12280f058438fb6859
#
_entry.id   7d41e6ad9f43df12280f058438fb6859
#
_cell.length_a   1.000
_cell.length_b   1.000
_cell.length_c   1.000
_cell.angle_alpha   90.00
_cell.angle_beta   90.00
_cell.angle_gamma   90.00
#
_symmetry.space_group_name_H-M   'P 1'
#
loop_
_entity.id
_entity.type
_entity.pdbx_description
1 polymer ?
#
loop_
_entity_poly.entity_id
_entity_poly.type
_entity_poly.pdbx_seq_one_letter_code
_entity_poly.pdbx_strand_id
1 'polypeptide(L)'
;PNNQITLLFGGDIMAHTVNYAITDYAKIWKDITPLLQSSDLAFANIEAPIDTTKKHSSYPNFNMTYNYVNASITAGFNVFSLCNNHTNDQGLTGIQETAKTTKALQTAAKNQNKDIYFSGIKNSPKENFSYNLIEKNGWKVLFLPITELLNRPDFSAYINFSKPTVEQRQKIIELCKELKAKTKCDLFIFSLHTAEPEYTRKVTDAQEEYYMNLLNAGVDIVWANHAHIIKDRKF
;
A
#
# COMPACT_ATOMS: atom_id res chain seq x y z
N PRO A 1 -25.21 16.54 -3.03
CA PRO A 1 -24.07 15.67 -2.81
C PRO A 1 -23.01 15.98 -3.84
N ASN A 2 -21.77 16.16 -3.40
CA ASN A 2 -20.66 16.37 -4.31
C ASN A 2 -20.36 15.00 -4.97
N ASN A 3 -20.68 14.83 -6.25
CA ASN A 3 -20.48 13.57 -6.96
C ASN A 3 -19.02 13.39 -7.44
N GLN A 4 -18.09 14.15 -6.87
CA GLN A 4 -16.68 14.09 -7.22
C GLN A 4 -15.87 13.46 -6.08
N ILE A 5 -14.85 12.68 -6.43
CA ILE A 5 -13.84 12.18 -5.54
C ILE A 5 -12.45 12.46 -6.12
N THR A 6 -11.59 13.05 -5.32
CA THR A 6 -10.21 13.36 -5.71
C THR A 6 -9.27 12.31 -5.11
N LEU A 7 -8.53 11.64 -6.00
CA LEU A 7 -7.54 10.62 -5.62
C LEU A 7 -6.13 11.15 -5.88
N LEU A 8 -5.25 10.96 -4.92
CA LEU A 8 -3.83 11.26 -5.05
C LEU A 8 -3.01 10.00 -4.81
N PHE A 9 -2.14 9.65 -5.72
CA PHE A 9 -1.26 8.51 -5.60
C PHE A 9 0.17 8.98 -5.33
N GLY A 10 0.70 8.62 -4.16
CA GLY A 10 2.10 8.77 -3.83
C GLY A 10 2.92 7.57 -4.31
N GLY A 11 4.04 7.33 -3.66
CA GLY A 11 4.93 6.20 -3.90
C GLY A 11 5.26 5.45 -2.62
N ASP A 12 6.45 4.91 -2.60
CA ASP A 12 6.97 4.12 -1.50
C ASP A 12 7.50 5.03 -0.39
N ILE A 13 6.98 4.86 0.81
CA ILE A 13 7.45 5.56 2.02
C ILE A 13 8.47 4.65 2.70
N MET A 14 9.72 5.11 2.73
CA MET A 14 10.83 4.42 3.36
C MET A 14 11.58 5.35 4.31
N ALA A 15 12.06 4.80 5.42
CA ALA A 15 12.85 5.56 6.39
C ALA A 15 14.33 5.18 6.29
N HIS A 16 15.00 5.58 5.20
CA HIS A 16 16.45 5.50 5.13
C HIS A 16 17.10 6.37 6.22
N THR A 17 18.33 6.04 6.59
CA THR A 17 19.06 6.76 7.66
C THR A 17 19.02 8.27 7.50
N VAL A 18 19.19 8.78 6.28
CA VAL A 18 19.17 10.22 5.99
C VAL A 18 17.81 10.86 6.25
N ASN A 19 16.72 10.15 5.94
CA ASN A 19 15.36 10.62 6.19
C ASN A 19 15.01 10.53 7.67
N TYR A 20 15.39 9.44 8.31
CA TYR A 20 15.12 9.22 9.73
C TYR A 20 15.92 10.18 10.64
N ALA A 21 17.11 10.61 10.22
CA ALA A 21 17.93 11.59 10.95
C ALA A 21 17.29 12.99 11.04
N ILE A 22 16.26 13.28 10.25
CA ILE A 22 15.51 14.52 10.33
C ILE A 22 14.70 14.51 11.63
N THR A 23 14.94 15.46 12.53
CA THR A 23 14.29 15.53 13.84
C THR A 23 12.81 15.91 13.77
N ASP A 24 12.42 16.64 12.75
CA ASP A 24 11.04 17.05 12.47
C ASP A 24 10.58 16.45 11.14
N TYR A 25 9.89 15.30 11.21
CA TYR A 25 9.44 14.56 10.04
C TYR A 25 8.37 15.30 9.20
N ALA A 26 7.71 16.31 9.76
CA ALA A 26 6.78 17.15 8.99
C ALA A 26 7.49 17.85 7.82
N LYS A 27 8.78 18.12 7.95
CA LYS A 27 9.59 18.72 6.89
C LYS A 27 9.71 17.86 5.64
N ILE A 28 9.63 16.54 5.77
CA ILE A 28 9.68 15.59 4.64
C ILE A 28 8.50 15.84 3.71
N TRP A 29 7.34 16.16 4.28
CA TRP A 29 6.07 16.24 3.57
C TRP A 29 5.62 17.67 3.29
N LYS A 30 6.35 18.68 3.79
CA LYS A 30 5.95 20.08 3.83
C LYS A 30 5.42 20.59 2.48
N ASP A 31 6.17 20.33 1.41
CA ASP A 31 5.85 20.91 0.10
C ASP A 31 4.65 20.25 -0.59
N ILE A 32 4.36 18.99 -0.24
CA ILE A 32 3.22 18.26 -0.80
C ILE A 32 2.00 18.22 0.12
N THR A 33 2.14 18.65 1.38
CA THR A 33 1.04 18.66 2.36
C THR A 33 -0.21 19.40 1.86
N PRO A 34 -0.13 20.58 1.22
CA PRO A 34 -1.34 21.24 0.71
C PRO A 34 -2.09 20.39 -0.34
N LEU A 35 -1.35 19.70 -1.20
CA LEU A 35 -1.93 18.81 -2.21
C LEU A 35 -2.58 17.58 -1.58
N LEU A 36 -1.89 16.94 -0.62
CA LEU A 36 -2.42 15.80 0.13
C LEU A 36 -3.73 16.16 0.85
N GLN A 37 -3.76 17.31 1.53
CA GLN A 37 -4.92 17.76 2.29
C GLN A 37 -6.09 18.21 1.42
N SER A 38 -5.86 18.54 0.16
CA SER A 38 -6.92 18.88 -0.81
C SER A 38 -7.54 17.65 -1.47
N SER A 39 -6.97 16.46 -1.29
CA SER A 39 -7.50 15.21 -1.85
C SER A 39 -8.42 14.50 -0.85
N ASP A 40 -9.40 13.76 -1.36
CA ASP A 40 -10.30 12.94 -0.54
C ASP A 40 -9.63 11.66 -0.06
N LEU A 41 -8.89 10.99 -0.98
CA LEU A 41 -8.10 9.80 -0.69
C LEU A 41 -6.68 9.97 -1.24
N ALA A 42 -5.70 9.90 -0.35
CA ALA A 42 -4.29 9.97 -0.67
C ALA A 42 -3.61 8.64 -0.32
N PHE A 43 -3.08 7.97 -1.34
CA PHE A 43 -2.53 6.62 -1.27
C PHE A 43 -1.01 6.65 -1.13
N ALA A 44 -0.47 5.77 -0.27
CA ALA A 44 0.96 5.51 -0.15
C ALA A 44 1.24 4.03 0.14
N ASN A 45 2.42 3.56 -0.23
CA ASN A 45 2.93 2.24 0.18
C ASN A 45 3.93 2.42 1.32
N ILE A 46 3.68 1.80 2.47
CA ILE A 46 4.61 1.78 3.61
C ILE A 46 5.56 0.60 3.40
N GLU A 47 6.77 0.91 2.95
CA GLU A 47 7.73 -0.09 2.51
C GLU A 47 8.70 -0.48 3.62
N ALA A 48 8.16 -0.87 4.75
CA ALA A 48 8.87 -1.46 5.88
C ALA A 48 7.87 -1.92 6.95
N PRO A 49 8.25 -2.81 7.87
CA PRO A 49 7.54 -3.03 9.12
C PRO A 49 7.51 -1.78 10.01
N ILE A 50 6.49 -1.71 10.88
CA ILE A 50 6.37 -0.68 11.91
C ILE A 50 6.40 -1.40 13.27
N ASP A 51 7.55 -1.97 13.60
CA ASP A 51 7.76 -2.68 14.86
C ASP A 51 8.25 -1.72 15.93
N THR A 52 7.34 -1.28 16.80
CA THR A 52 7.63 -0.32 17.88
C THR A 52 8.41 -0.93 19.04
N THR A 53 8.60 -2.24 19.07
CA THR A 53 9.44 -2.93 20.07
C THR A 53 10.92 -2.86 19.72
N LYS A 54 11.25 -2.46 18.50
CA LYS A 54 12.60 -2.32 17.97
C LYS A 54 12.92 -0.86 17.63
N LYS A 55 14.21 -0.58 17.59
CA LYS A 55 14.70 0.71 17.07
C LYS A 55 14.51 0.78 15.55
N HIS A 56 14.54 2.01 15.02
CA HIS A 56 14.66 2.21 13.59
C HIS A 56 15.85 1.44 13.03
N SER A 57 15.63 0.84 11.85
CA SER A 57 16.71 0.29 11.01
C SER A 57 16.47 0.65 9.54
N SER A 58 17.59 0.85 8.83
CA SER A 58 17.62 1.16 7.41
C SER A 58 17.98 -0.10 6.60
N TYR A 59 18.28 0.10 5.30
CA TYR A 59 18.72 -0.99 4.42
C TYR A 59 19.82 -1.84 5.08
N PRO A 60 19.82 -3.19 4.93
CA PRO A 60 18.90 -3.97 4.09
C PRO A 60 17.63 -4.47 4.82
N ASN A 61 17.51 -4.31 6.13
CA ASN A 61 16.37 -4.80 6.94
C ASN A 61 15.71 -3.60 7.62
N PHE A 62 14.71 -3.06 6.93
CA PHE A 62 14.03 -1.86 7.42
C PHE A 62 13.17 -2.10 8.66
N ASN A 63 13.04 -1.06 9.46
CA ASN A 63 12.00 -0.89 10.47
C ASN A 63 11.70 0.60 10.65
N MET A 64 10.44 0.99 10.54
CA MET A 64 10.01 2.36 10.78
C MET A 64 9.45 2.55 12.19
N THR A 65 9.51 3.76 12.67
CA THR A 65 8.90 4.12 13.96
C THR A 65 7.47 4.62 13.76
N TYR A 66 6.67 4.53 14.83
CA TYR A 66 5.32 5.11 14.87
C TYR A 66 5.31 6.56 14.42
N ASN A 67 6.22 7.39 14.97
CA ASN A 67 6.25 8.82 14.69
C ASN A 67 6.55 9.14 13.23
N TYR A 68 7.40 8.34 12.57
CA TYR A 68 7.72 8.53 11.17
C TYR A 68 6.48 8.31 10.28
N VAL A 69 5.75 7.22 10.50
CA VAL A 69 4.51 6.92 9.77
C VAL A 69 3.42 7.92 10.13
N ASN A 70 3.27 8.27 11.42
CA ASN A 70 2.28 9.26 11.84
C ASN A 70 2.49 10.65 11.20
N ALA A 71 3.73 11.02 10.90
CA ALA A 71 4.01 12.26 10.18
C ALA A 71 3.44 12.26 8.76
N SER A 72 3.48 11.12 8.05
CA SER A 72 2.85 10.99 6.72
C SER A 72 1.31 11.09 6.79
N ILE A 73 0.71 10.50 7.84
CA ILE A 73 -0.73 10.62 8.12
C ILE A 73 -1.11 12.07 8.42
N THR A 74 -0.31 12.75 9.23
CA THR A 74 -0.51 14.17 9.56
C THR A 74 -0.42 15.06 8.33
N ALA A 75 0.48 14.74 7.40
CA ALA A 75 0.60 15.44 6.12
C ALA A 75 -0.64 15.27 5.22
N GLY A 76 -1.38 14.16 5.35
CA GLY A 76 -2.64 13.96 4.63
C GLY A 76 -2.80 12.62 3.93
N PHE A 77 -1.81 11.74 3.93
CA PHE A 77 -2.00 10.36 3.47
C PHE A 77 -3.00 9.63 4.35
N ASN A 78 -3.93 8.90 3.74
CA ASN A 78 -5.00 8.24 4.48
C ASN A 78 -5.36 6.82 3.99
N VAL A 79 -4.74 6.33 2.89
CA VAL A 79 -4.91 4.95 2.41
C VAL A 79 -3.53 4.33 2.17
N PHE A 80 -3.25 3.21 2.84
CA PHE A 80 -1.91 2.63 2.85
C PHE A 80 -1.89 1.16 2.44
N SER A 81 -1.00 0.83 1.49
CA SER A 81 -0.54 -0.53 1.28
C SER A 81 0.54 -0.88 2.32
N LEU A 82 0.46 -2.10 2.85
CA LEU A 82 1.45 -2.67 3.78
C LEU A 82 2.15 -3.90 3.18
N CYS A 83 1.89 -4.23 1.90
CA CYS A 83 2.51 -5.38 1.26
C CYS A 83 3.48 -4.96 0.16
N ASN A 84 4.73 -5.34 0.37
CA ASN A 84 5.88 -5.03 -0.47
C ASN A 84 7.02 -6.01 -0.16
N ASN A 85 8.17 -5.87 -0.83
CA ASN A 85 9.31 -6.76 -0.63
C ASN A 85 9.95 -6.66 0.75
N HIS A 86 9.73 -5.58 1.50
CA HIS A 86 10.25 -5.34 2.85
C HIS A 86 9.26 -5.67 3.98
N THR A 87 8.02 -6.08 3.67
CA THR A 87 6.97 -6.31 4.68
C THR A 87 7.40 -7.23 5.82
N ASN A 88 8.25 -8.21 5.57
CA ASN A 88 8.69 -9.19 6.56
C ASN A 88 10.16 -9.03 6.97
N ASP A 89 10.77 -7.89 6.77
CA ASP A 89 12.17 -7.63 7.16
C ASP A 89 12.45 -7.91 8.65
N GLN A 90 11.46 -7.69 9.50
CA GLN A 90 11.54 -7.95 10.94
C GLN A 90 10.91 -9.30 11.35
N GLY A 91 10.67 -10.19 10.38
CA GLY A 91 10.06 -11.50 10.60
C GLY A 91 8.60 -11.43 11.03
N LEU A 92 8.08 -12.52 11.61
CA LEU A 92 6.68 -12.61 12.03
C LEU A 92 6.32 -11.57 13.09
N THR A 93 7.21 -11.34 14.05
CA THR A 93 7.01 -10.31 15.07
C THR A 93 6.83 -8.94 14.45
N GLY A 94 7.64 -8.59 13.42
CA GLY A 94 7.50 -7.33 12.69
C GLY A 94 6.15 -7.20 12.01
N ILE A 95 5.64 -8.26 11.38
CA ILE A 95 4.30 -8.25 10.76
C ILE A 95 3.20 -8.04 11.83
N GLN A 96 3.29 -8.76 12.96
CA GLN A 96 2.32 -8.68 14.06
C GLN A 96 2.32 -7.30 14.74
N GLU A 97 3.51 -6.76 15.01
CA GLU A 97 3.64 -5.41 15.59
C GLU A 97 3.20 -4.34 14.60
N THR A 98 3.44 -4.50 13.28
CA THR A 98 2.87 -3.62 12.26
C THR A 98 1.35 -3.62 12.31
N ALA A 99 0.71 -4.78 12.39
CA ALA A 99 -0.74 -4.89 12.51
C ALA A 99 -1.29 -4.18 13.77
N LYS A 100 -0.58 -4.31 14.89
CA LYS A 100 -0.94 -3.64 16.15
C LYS A 100 -0.73 -2.12 16.07
N THR A 101 0.40 -1.69 15.51
CA THR A 101 0.75 -0.27 15.37
C THR A 101 -0.21 0.46 14.43
N THR A 102 -0.61 -0.17 13.32
CA THR A 102 -1.59 0.41 12.40
C THR A 102 -2.97 0.58 13.05
N LYS A 103 -3.40 -0.35 13.91
CA LYS A 103 -4.63 -0.17 14.72
C LYS A 103 -4.51 1.00 15.68
N ALA A 104 -3.36 1.20 16.31
CA ALA A 104 -3.14 2.36 17.18
C ALA A 104 -3.17 3.68 16.40
N LEU A 105 -2.56 3.72 15.21
CA LEU A 105 -2.62 4.87 14.30
C LEU A 105 -4.06 5.17 13.86
N GLN A 106 -4.84 4.15 13.50
CA GLN A 106 -6.26 4.30 13.16
C GLN A 106 -7.07 4.88 14.31
N THR A 107 -6.84 4.38 15.52
CA THR A 107 -7.52 4.89 16.72
C THR A 107 -7.16 6.35 16.99
N ALA A 108 -5.87 6.70 16.88
CA ALA A 108 -5.41 8.07 17.07
C ALA A 108 -5.99 9.04 16.03
N ALA A 109 -6.06 8.62 14.76
CA ALA A 109 -6.67 9.39 13.69
C ALA A 109 -8.19 9.58 13.91
N LYS A 110 -8.88 8.50 14.32
CA LYS A 110 -10.33 8.55 14.59
C LYS A 110 -10.68 9.53 15.71
N ASN A 111 -9.84 9.62 16.74
CA ASN A 111 -10.00 10.61 17.82
C ASN A 111 -9.85 12.06 17.31
N GLN A 112 -9.31 12.26 16.12
CA GLN A 112 -9.21 13.53 15.41
C GLN A 112 -10.25 13.67 14.29
N ASN A 113 -11.27 12.81 14.25
CA ASN A 113 -12.29 12.73 13.21
C ASN A 113 -11.70 12.48 11.81
N LYS A 114 -10.60 11.71 11.72
CA LYS A 114 -9.97 11.29 10.48
C LYS A 114 -10.10 9.79 10.31
N ASP A 115 -10.44 9.36 9.11
CA ASP A 115 -10.42 7.95 8.73
C ASP A 115 -9.15 7.65 7.96
N ILE A 116 -8.43 6.60 8.37
CA ILE A 116 -7.27 6.07 7.67
C ILE A 116 -7.41 4.57 7.50
N TYR A 117 -6.85 4.06 6.41
CA TYR A 117 -7.06 2.69 5.97
C TYR A 117 -5.73 2.02 5.70
N PHE A 118 -5.56 0.80 6.23
CA PHE A 118 -4.41 -0.04 5.98
C PHE A 118 -4.88 -1.40 5.49
N SER A 119 -4.18 -1.98 4.51
CA SER A 119 -4.36 -3.37 4.07
C SER A 119 -3.08 -3.91 3.45
N GLY A 120 -3.00 -5.23 3.24
CA GLY A 120 -1.83 -5.88 2.66
C GLY A 120 -1.18 -6.93 3.56
N ILE A 121 -1.48 -6.92 4.86
CA ILE A 121 -1.06 -7.96 5.81
C ILE A 121 -2.27 -8.64 6.44
N LYS A 122 -2.08 -9.81 7.00
CA LYS A 122 -3.10 -10.68 7.61
C LYS A 122 -2.70 -11.02 9.04
N ASN A 123 -3.69 -11.20 9.92
CA ASN A 123 -3.42 -11.63 11.31
C ASN A 123 -3.17 -13.15 11.40
N SER A 124 -3.61 -13.91 10.41
CA SER A 124 -3.46 -15.36 10.34
C SER A 124 -3.20 -15.82 8.91
N PRO A 125 -2.41 -16.90 8.71
CA PRO A 125 -2.17 -17.49 7.38
C PRO A 125 -3.44 -17.98 6.69
N LYS A 126 -4.48 -18.28 7.46
CA LYS A 126 -5.75 -18.80 6.95
C LYS A 126 -6.72 -17.71 6.48
N GLU A 127 -6.44 -16.46 6.78
CA GLU A 127 -7.26 -15.35 6.31
C GLU A 127 -7.11 -15.14 4.80
N ASN A 128 -8.17 -14.70 4.16
CA ASN A 128 -8.14 -14.20 2.79
C ASN A 128 -7.28 -12.93 2.70
N PHE A 129 -6.97 -12.50 1.49
CA PHE A 129 -6.29 -11.23 1.29
C PHE A 129 -7.08 -10.08 1.92
N SER A 130 -6.37 -9.23 2.65
CA SER A 130 -6.95 -8.07 3.28
C SER A 130 -7.14 -6.95 2.25
N TYR A 131 -8.30 -6.30 2.29
CA TYR A 131 -8.62 -5.15 1.45
C TYR A 131 -9.45 -4.14 2.24
N ASN A 132 -9.59 -2.93 1.72
CA ASN A 132 -10.48 -1.93 2.28
C ASN A 132 -11.64 -1.65 1.32
N LEU A 133 -12.84 -1.51 1.87
CA LEU A 133 -14.00 -0.95 1.18
C LEU A 133 -14.27 0.40 1.84
N ILE A 134 -13.99 1.47 1.12
CA ILE A 134 -13.98 2.85 1.62
C ILE A 134 -15.20 3.58 1.07
N GLU A 135 -15.99 4.16 1.96
CA GLU A 135 -17.09 5.06 1.56
C GLU A 135 -16.64 6.52 1.75
N LYS A 136 -16.61 7.28 0.65
CA LYS A 136 -16.19 8.67 0.66
C LYS A 136 -16.97 9.48 -0.38
N ASN A 137 -17.59 10.57 0.05
CA ASN A 137 -18.37 11.50 -0.81
C ASN A 137 -19.45 10.79 -1.66
N GLY A 138 -20.03 9.70 -1.17
CA GLY A 138 -21.01 8.89 -1.88
C GLY A 138 -20.41 7.82 -2.81
N TRP A 139 -19.08 7.76 -2.93
CA TRP A 139 -18.37 6.72 -3.65
C TRP A 139 -18.02 5.53 -2.75
N LYS A 140 -18.13 4.33 -3.31
CA LYS A 140 -17.67 3.09 -2.70
C LYS A 140 -16.41 2.63 -3.42
N VAL A 141 -15.26 2.81 -2.77
CA VAL A 141 -13.92 2.52 -3.32
C VAL A 141 -13.37 1.25 -2.71
N LEU A 142 -13.10 0.24 -3.55
CA LEU A 142 -12.40 -0.98 -3.15
C LEU A 142 -10.89 -0.77 -3.35
N PHE A 143 -10.10 -1.00 -2.31
CA PHE A 143 -8.63 -0.95 -2.36
C PHE A 143 -8.05 -2.31 -2.00
N LEU A 144 -7.38 -2.96 -2.95
CA LEU A 144 -6.72 -4.26 -2.79
C LEU A 144 -5.23 -4.13 -3.11
N PRO A 145 -4.34 -4.13 -2.11
CA PRO A 145 -2.90 -4.19 -2.32
C PRO A 145 -2.39 -5.63 -2.36
N ILE A 146 -1.49 -5.91 -3.30
CA ILE A 146 -0.78 -7.20 -3.45
C ILE A 146 0.69 -6.92 -3.74
N THR A 147 1.59 -7.80 -3.28
CA THR A 147 2.99 -7.81 -3.68
C THR A 147 3.32 -9.09 -4.46
N GLU A 148 4.10 -8.96 -5.52
CA GLU A 148 4.69 -10.09 -6.28
C GLU A 148 6.10 -10.44 -5.78
N LEU A 149 6.68 -9.63 -4.92
CA LEU A 149 8.07 -9.74 -4.46
C LEU A 149 8.15 -9.74 -2.94
N LEU A 150 9.02 -10.59 -2.41
CA LEU A 150 9.46 -10.58 -1.02
C LEU A 150 10.97 -10.80 -0.99
N ASN A 151 11.71 -9.99 -0.24
CA ASN A 151 13.15 -10.17 -0.05
C ASN A 151 13.46 -11.44 0.77
N ARG A 152 12.50 -11.88 1.58
CA ARG A 152 12.58 -13.09 2.37
C ARG A 152 11.35 -13.96 2.12
N PRO A 153 11.51 -15.28 1.89
CA PRO A 153 10.37 -16.17 1.63
C PRO A 153 9.52 -16.44 2.88
N ASP A 154 10.09 -16.19 4.07
CA ASP A 154 9.47 -16.52 5.35
C ASP A 154 8.19 -15.72 5.60
N PHE A 155 7.20 -16.36 6.21
CA PHE A 155 5.95 -15.73 6.64
C PHE A 155 5.10 -15.11 5.52
N SER A 156 5.35 -15.45 4.25
CA SER A 156 4.58 -14.96 3.09
C SER A 156 3.08 -15.21 3.24
N ALA A 157 2.67 -16.25 3.95
CA ALA A 157 1.27 -16.57 4.23
C ALA A 157 0.54 -15.51 5.09
N TYR A 158 1.26 -14.60 5.75
CA TYR A 158 0.71 -13.47 6.49
C TYR A 158 0.62 -12.18 5.67
N ILE A 159 0.98 -12.23 4.40
CA ILE A 159 1.05 -11.07 3.51
C ILE A 159 0.12 -11.30 2.32
N ASN A 160 -0.42 -10.26 1.74
CA ASN A 160 -1.08 -10.33 0.44
C ASN A 160 -0.02 -10.56 -0.65
N PHE A 161 0.56 -11.73 -0.65
CA PHE A 161 1.63 -12.13 -1.56
C PHE A 161 1.15 -13.10 -2.62
N SER A 162 1.53 -12.86 -3.87
CA SER A 162 1.27 -13.73 -5.01
C SER A 162 2.47 -13.73 -5.94
N LYS A 163 3.07 -14.88 -6.22
CA LYS A 163 4.22 -14.98 -7.13
C LYS A 163 3.87 -14.49 -8.54
N PRO A 164 4.83 -13.89 -9.28
CA PRO A 164 4.61 -13.38 -10.63
C PRO A 164 4.60 -14.50 -11.70
N THR A 165 3.89 -15.60 -11.43
CA THR A 165 3.68 -16.69 -12.38
C THR A 165 2.33 -16.55 -13.07
N VAL A 166 2.22 -17.03 -14.30
CA VAL A 166 0.97 -16.99 -15.06
C VAL A 166 -0.19 -17.59 -14.27
N GLU A 167 0.02 -18.74 -13.62
CA GLU A 167 -1.00 -19.39 -12.81
C GLU A 167 -1.46 -18.53 -11.63
N GLN A 168 -0.52 -17.92 -10.90
CA GLN A 168 -0.88 -17.11 -9.74
C GLN A 168 -1.52 -15.79 -10.16
N ARG A 169 -1.04 -15.16 -11.22
CA ARG A 169 -1.67 -13.97 -11.79
C ARG A 169 -3.10 -14.24 -12.24
N GLN A 170 -3.36 -15.41 -12.83
CA GLN A 170 -4.72 -15.80 -13.20
C GLN A 170 -5.64 -15.93 -11.97
N LYS A 171 -5.16 -16.50 -10.86
CA LYS A 171 -5.91 -16.56 -9.59
C LYS A 171 -6.24 -15.17 -9.05
N ILE A 172 -5.32 -14.22 -9.18
CA ILE A 172 -5.55 -12.83 -8.76
C ILE A 172 -6.60 -12.16 -9.67
N ILE A 173 -6.55 -12.41 -10.98
CA ILE A 173 -7.55 -11.90 -11.93
C ILE A 173 -8.95 -12.42 -11.54
N GLU A 174 -9.10 -13.71 -11.25
CA GLU A 174 -10.38 -14.28 -10.82
C GLU A 174 -10.84 -13.69 -9.47
N LEU A 175 -9.92 -13.53 -8.50
CA LEU A 175 -10.21 -12.85 -7.24
C LEU A 175 -10.74 -11.42 -7.47
N CYS A 176 -10.16 -10.67 -8.40
CA CYS A 176 -10.62 -9.32 -8.73
C CYS A 176 -12.07 -9.34 -9.27
N LYS A 177 -12.40 -10.26 -10.16
CA LYS A 177 -13.77 -10.43 -10.67
C LYS A 177 -14.77 -10.74 -9.53
N GLU A 178 -14.41 -11.68 -8.66
CA GLU A 178 -15.22 -12.05 -7.50
C GLU A 178 -15.44 -10.87 -6.55
N LEU A 179 -14.38 -10.14 -6.22
CA LEU A 179 -14.47 -8.99 -5.34
C LEU A 179 -15.30 -7.85 -5.95
N LYS A 180 -15.13 -7.53 -7.23
CA LYS A 180 -15.95 -6.51 -7.92
C LYS A 180 -17.43 -6.89 -7.86
N ALA A 181 -17.77 -8.14 -8.17
CA ALA A 181 -19.14 -8.64 -8.14
C ALA A 181 -19.73 -8.62 -6.71
N LYS A 182 -18.95 -9.03 -5.71
CA LYS A 182 -19.37 -9.11 -4.31
C LYS A 182 -19.55 -7.75 -3.66
N THR A 183 -18.60 -6.84 -3.86
CA THR A 183 -18.60 -5.54 -3.18
C THR A 183 -19.48 -4.50 -3.83
N LYS A 184 -19.75 -4.65 -5.12
CA LYS A 184 -20.49 -3.67 -5.95
C LYS A 184 -19.91 -2.26 -5.78
N CYS A 185 -18.56 -2.19 -5.76
CA CYS A 185 -17.87 -0.91 -5.62
C CYS A 185 -18.01 -0.08 -6.90
N ASP A 186 -18.01 1.25 -6.72
CA ASP A 186 -18.03 2.21 -7.84
C ASP A 186 -16.64 2.31 -8.49
N LEU A 187 -15.59 2.17 -7.67
CA LEU A 187 -14.20 2.26 -8.10
C LEU A 187 -13.37 1.16 -7.45
N PHE A 188 -12.63 0.40 -8.25
CA PHE A 188 -11.71 -0.64 -7.79
C PHE A 188 -10.26 -0.24 -8.07
N ILE A 189 -9.49 0.02 -7.01
CA ILE A 189 -8.08 0.36 -7.06
C ILE A 189 -7.26 -0.86 -6.64
N PHE A 190 -6.43 -1.35 -7.55
CA PHE A 190 -5.51 -2.44 -7.32
C PHE A 190 -4.10 -1.89 -7.15
N SER A 191 -3.50 -2.04 -5.98
CA SER A 191 -2.11 -1.68 -5.75
C SER A 191 -1.22 -2.89 -5.96
N LEU A 192 -0.21 -2.77 -6.81
CA LEU A 192 0.74 -3.85 -7.08
C LEU A 192 2.17 -3.41 -6.77
N HIS A 193 2.78 -4.04 -5.76
CA HIS A 193 4.22 -3.96 -5.58
C HIS A 193 4.87 -5.00 -6.50
N THR A 194 5.41 -4.55 -7.63
CA THR A 194 5.74 -5.40 -8.78
C THR A 194 7.05 -6.14 -8.58
N ALA A 195 7.22 -7.27 -9.30
CA ALA A 195 8.51 -7.96 -9.40
C ALA A 195 9.41 -7.39 -10.51
N GLU A 196 9.05 -6.25 -11.11
CA GLU A 196 9.89 -5.59 -12.12
C GLU A 196 11.14 -4.95 -11.48
N PRO A 197 12.24 -4.81 -12.25
CA PRO A 197 13.48 -4.23 -11.74
C PRO A 197 13.29 -2.77 -11.27
N GLU A 198 13.95 -2.42 -10.18
CA GLU A 198 14.10 -1.04 -9.73
C GLU A 198 14.81 -0.18 -10.77
N TYR A 199 14.58 1.12 -10.73
CA TYR A 199 15.23 2.16 -11.55
C TYR A 199 15.14 1.94 -13.08
N THR A 200 14.19 1.09 -13.52
CA THR A 200 13.95 0.81 -14.94
C THR A 200 12.63 1.43 -15.38
N ARG A 201 12.67 2.35 -16.35
CA ARG A 201 11.45 3.03 -16.84
C ARG A 201 10.56 2.11 -17.70
N LYS A 202 11.18 1.20 -18.46
CA LYS A 202 10.41 0.31 -19.33
C LYS A 202 9.58 -0.66 -18.47
N VAL A 203 8.31 -0.78 -18.80
CA VAL A 203 7.44 -1.87 -18.34
C VAL A 203 7.63 -3.03 -19.32
N THR A 204 7.74 -4.26 -18.82
CA THR A 204 7.82 -5.44 -19.66
C THR A 204 6.47 -5.73 -20.32
N ASP A 205 6.48 -6.35 -21.50
CA ASP A 205 5.25 -6.69 -22.23
C ASP A 205 4.35 -7.62 -21.38
N ALA A 206 4.96 -8.59 -20.68
CA ALA A 206 4.24 -9.49 -19.77
C ALA A 206 3.59 -8.76 -18.58
N GLN A 207 4.23 -7.70 -18.08
CA GLN A 207 3.66 -6.89 -17.01
C GLN A 207 2.54 -6.00 -17.52
N GLU A 208 2.69 -5.43 -18.72
CA GLU A 208 1.65 -4.65 -19.36
C GLU A 208 0.41 -5.51 -19.65
N GLU A 209 0.61 -6.71 -20.19
CA GLU A 209 -0.47 -7.67 -20.40
C GLU A 209 -1.21 -8.01 -19.09
N TYR A 210 -0.47 -8.19 -18.00
CA TYR A 210 -1.08 -8.44 -16.70
C TYR A 210 -1.94 -7.26 -16.22
N TYR A 211 -1.46 -6.03 -16.39
CA TYR A 211 -2.25 -4.84 -16.05
C TYR A 211 -3.54 -4.77 -16.89
N MET A 212 -3.46 -5.03 -18.19
CA MET A 212 -4.65 -5.05 -19.05
C MET A 212 -5.64 -6.14 -18.63
N ASN A 213 -5.15 -7.32 -18.23
CA ASN A 213 -6.00 -8.41 -17.75
C ASN A 213 -6.69 -8.05 -16.41
N LEU A 214 -6.04 -7.31 -15.52
CA LEU A 214 -6.66 -6.78 -14.30
C LEU A 214 -7.77 -5.76 -14.63
N LEU A 215 -7.51 -4.83 -15.56
CA LEU A 215 -8.52 -3.86 -16.00
C LEU A 215 -9.73 -4.58 -16.62
N ASN A 216 -9.51 -5.58 -17.47
CA ASN A 216 -10.57 -6.40 -18.06
C ASN A 216 -11.33 -7.22 -17.01
N ALA A 217 -10.76 -7.48 -15.86
CA ALA A 217 -11.41 -8.16 -14.73
C ALA A 217 -12.27 -7.23 -13.85
N GLY A 218 -12.37 -5.95 -14.18
CA GLY A 218 -13.15 -4.96 -13.47
C GLY A 218 -12.39 -4.11 -12.47
N VAL A 219 -11.06 -4.15 -12.48
CA VAL A 219 -10.21 -3.15 -11.83
C VAL A 219 -10.29 -1.86 -12.64
N ASP A 220 -10.46 -0.73 -11.99
CA ASP A 220 -10.57 0.57 -12.65
C ASP A 220 -9.21 1.29 -12.70
N ILE A 221 -8.36 1.09 -11.68
CA ILE A 221 -7.02 1.68 -11.59
C ILE A 221 -6.02 0.63 -11.09
N VAL A 222 -4.93 0.43 -11.84
CA VAL A 222 -3.75 -0.29 -11.37
C VAL A 222 -2.68 0.72 -10.97
N TRP A 223 -2.34 0.74 -9.68
CA TRP A 223 -1.29 1.58 -9.11
C TRP A 223 -0.08 0.72 -8.73
N ALA A 224 0.98 0.79 -9.56
CA ALA A 224 2.17 -0.02 -9.43
C ALA A 224 3.29 0.71 -8.67
N ASN A 225 3.97 -0.03 -7.80
CA ASN A 225 5.05 0.43 -6.92
C ASN A 225 6.32 -0.43 -7.09
N HIS A 226 7.39 -0.17 -6.37
CA HIS A 226 8.70 -0.84 -6.35
C HIS A 226 9.76 -0.23 -7.25
N ALA A 227 9.40 0.37 -8.39
CA ALA A 227 10.40 0.84 -9.34
C ALA A 227 11.29 1.99 -8.83
N HIS A 228 10.90 2.70 -7.77
CA HIS A 228 11.53 3.90 -7.18
C HIS A 228 11.82 5.01 -8.19
N ILE A 229 11.15 4.97 -9.35
CA ILE A 229 11.15 5.99 -10.39
C ILE A 229 9.74 6.15 -10.94
N ILE A 230 9.44 7.34 -11.46
CA ILE A 230 8.17 7.59 -12.13
C ILE A 230 8.19 6.86 -13.49
N LYS A 231 7.22 5.96 -13.69
CA LYS A 231 6.92 5.33 -14.98
C LYS A 231 5.74 6.04 -15.65
N ASP A 232 5.61 5.85 -16.96
CA ASP A 232 4.53 6.43 -17.72
C ASP A 232 3.17 5.85 -17.28
N ARG A 233 2.16 6.71 -17.27
CA ARG A 233 0.77 6.28 -17.09
C ARG A 233 0.14 6.01 -18.46
N LYS A 234 -0.74 5.02 -18.50
CA LYS A 234 -1.59 4.70 -19.66
C LYS A 234 -3.05 4.77 -19.25
N PHE A 235 -3.89 5.19 -20.18
CA PHE A 235 -5.35 5.28 -20.05
C PHE A 235 -6.00 4.28 -20.99
#